data_7ff3c94d99cbe0e0764e4ba57632e7ea
#
_entry.id   7ff3c94d99cbe0e0764e4ba57632e7ea
#
_cell.length_a   1.000
_cell.length_b   1.000
_cell.length_c   1.000
_cell.angle_alpha   90.00
_cell.angle_beta   90.00
_cell.angle_gamma   90.00
#
_symmetry.space_group_name_H-M   'P 1'
#
loop_
_entity.id
_entity.type
_entity.pdbx_description
1 polymer ?
#
loop_
_entity_poly.entity_id
_entity_poly.type
_entity_poly.pdbx_seq_one_letter_code
_entity_poly.pdbx_strand_id
1 'polypeptide(L)'
;MRNAVVVDTSIAIKWVLNEDDSALALALLAEWKKKKVAMLAPALLAYEASNTLYQNVRRGKITLDTAELSMTKVIFAGLQLDFSQDPVLGVRAIELANNFSLLATYDAYYLALAERERCEFWTADTRMWNAVKGKFAWVRWMGDYHTGQN
;
A
#
# COMPACT_ATOMS: atom_id res chain seq x y z
N MET A 1 13.40 14.36 -1.79
CA MET A 1 12.43 13.45 -1.18
C MET A 1 13.14 12.49 -0.22
N ARG A 2 12.45 12.04 0.79
CA ARG A 2 12.97 11.01 1.71
C ARG A 2 13.18 9.69 0.96
N ASN A 3 14.22 8.92 1.30
CA ASN A 3 14.42 7.55 0.79
C ASN A 3 13.43 6.58 1.43
N ALA A 4 12.17 6.79 1.13
CA ALA A 4 11.05 6.04 1.65
C ALA A 4 9.93 5.96 0.62
N VAL A 5 9.04 5.02 0.80
CA VAL A 5 7.80 4.89 0.01
C VAL A 5 6.65 4.56 0.96
N VAL A 6 5.47 5.07 0.67
CA VAL A 6 4.23 4.57 1.29
C VAL A 6 3.65 3.50 0.37
N VAL A 7 3.37 2.33 0.94
CA VAL A 7 2.90 1.15 0.21
C VAL A 7 1.43 0.91 0.51
N ASP A 8 0.62 0.85 -0.53
CA ASP A 8 -0.79 0.50 -0.40
C ASP A 8 -0.97 -1.00 -0.11
N THR A 9 -2.02 -1.34 0.62
CA THR A 9 -2.43 -2.74 0.88
C THR A 9 -2.58 -3.52 -0.42
N SER A 10 -3.05 -2.90 -1.50
CA SER A 10 -3.18 -3.53 -2.82
C SER A 10 -1.88 -4.11 -3.36
N ILE A 11 -0.73 -3.53 -3.01
CA ILE A 11 0.59 -4.06 -3.35
C ILE A 11 1.04 -5.10 -2.32
N ALA A 12 0.95 -4.79 -1.02
CA ALA A 12 1.42 -5.66 0.04
C ALA A 12 0.76 -7.05 0.00
N ILE A 13 -0.53 -7.11 -0.33
CA ILE A 13 -1.26 -8.37 -0.43
C ILE A 13 -0.74 -9.25 -1.58
N LYS A 14 -0.24 -8.67 -2.65
CA LYS A 14 0.34 -9.38 -3.79
C LYS A 14 1.69 -10.03 -3.48
N TRP A 15 2.33 -9.67 -2.39
CA TRP A 15 3.54 -10.36 -1.92
C TRP A 15 3.25 -11.75 -1.36
N VAL A 16 2.02 -12.00 -0.92
CA VAL A 16 1.63 -13.21 -0.21
C VAL A 16 0.49 -13.99 -0.87
N LEU A 17 -0.33 -13.34 -1.70
CA LEU A 17 -1.33 -13.99 -2.54
C LEU A 17 -0.81 -14.08 -3.98
N ASN A 18 -1.05 -15.23 -4.62
CA ASN A 18 -0.67 -15.40 -6.02
C ASN A 18 -1.74 -14.81 -6.93
N GLU A 19 -1.48 -13.62 -7.44
CA GLU A 19 -2.29 -12.88 -8.41
C GLU A 19 -1.46 -12.64 -9.68
N ASP A 20 -2.10 -12.24 -10.79
CA ASP A 20 -1.45 -12.11 -12.11
C ASP A 20 -0.23 -11.18 -12.10
N ASP A 21 -0.26 -10.13 -11.29
CA ASP A 21 0.80 -9.13 -11.17
C ASP A 21 1.67 -9.27 -9.90
N SER A 22 1.55 -10.40 -9.18
CA SER A 22 2.35 -10.67 -7.97
C SER A 22 3.86 -10.69 -8.25
N ALA A 23 4.29 -11.17 -9.41
CA ALA A 23 5.70 -11.15 -9.79
C ALA A 23 6.26 -9.70 -9.84
N LEU A 24 5.46 -8.75 -10.34
CA LEU A 24 5.82 -7.34 -10.39
C LEU A 24 5.90 -6.73 -8.99
N ALA A 25 4.93 -7.03 -8.12
CA ALA A 25 4.94 -6.59 -6.72
C ALA A 25 6.15 -7.13 -5.94
N LEU A 26 6.51 -8.39 -6.15
CA LEU A 26 7.69 -9.00 -5.53
C LEU A 26 9.00 -8.41 -6.06
N ALA A 27 9.10 -8.10 -7.34
CA ALA A 27 10.26 -7.43 -7.93
C ALA A 27 10.44 -6.03 -7.32
N LEU A 28 9.35 -5.29 -7.14
CA LEU A 28 9.35 -3.98 -6.52
C LEU A 28 9.80 -4.04 -5.04
N LEU A 29 9.29 -5.02 -4.28
CA LEU A 29 9.73 -5.28 -2.91
C LEU A 29 11.23 -5.58 -2.84
N ALA A 30 11.74 -6.43 -3.74
CA ALA A 30 13.16 -6.79 -3.81
C ALA A 30 14.03 -5.56 -4.11
N GLU A 31 13.57 -4.68 -5.02
CA GLU A 31 14.28 -3.45 -5.33
C GLU A 31 14.34 -2.49 -4.14
N TRP A 32 13.21 -2.27 -3.45
CA TRP A 32 13.19 -1.42 -2.27
C TRP A 32 14.12 -1.94 -1.16
N LYS A 33 14.14 -3.25 -0.94
CA LYS A 33 15.07 -3.87 0.02
C LYS A 33 16.54 -3.68 -0.40
N LYS A 34 16.86 -3.93 -1.67
CA LYS A 34 18.21 -3.74 -2.21
C LYS A 34 18.70 -2.30 -2.07
N LYS A 35 17.81 -1.33 -2.35
CA LYS A 35 18.12 0.11 -2.25
C LYS A 35 17.95 0.67 -0.83
N LYS A 36 17.61 -0.15 0.16
CA LYS A 36 17.35 0.22 1.55
C LYS A 36 16.32 1.35 1.68
N VAL A 37 15.27 1.29 0.85
CA VAL A 37 14.14 2.19 0.90
C VAL A 37 13.28 1.83 2.10
N ALA A 38 12.93 2.81 2.95
CA ALA A 38 12.00 2.60 4.04
C ALA A 38 10.58 2.42 3.49
N MET A 39 9.94 1.31 3.79
CA MET A 39 8.56 1.03 3.38
C MET A 39 7.62 1.40 4.53
N LEU A 40 6.78 2.38 4.31
CA LEU A 40 5.86 2.94 5.29
C LEU A 40 4.42 2.61 4.92
N ALA A 41 3.56 2.49 5.91
CA ALA A 41 2.11 2.43 5.71
C ALA A 41 1.36 2.95 6.93
N PRO A 42 0.11 3.44 6.79
CA PRO A 42 -0.75 3.66 7.94
C PRO A 42 -0.97 2.35 8.70
N ALA A 43 -1.23 2.41 10.01
CA ALA A 43 -1.64 1.24 10.80
C ALA A 43 -2.85 0.50 10.20
N LEU A 44 -3.69 1.23 9.48
CA LEU A 44 -4.82 0.74 8.71
C LEU A 44 -4.46 -0.45 7.78
N LEU A 45 -3.24 -0.49 7.24
CA LEU A 45 -2.80 -1.59 6.36
C LEU A 45 -2.97 -2.95 7.03
N ALA A 46 -2.67 -3.06 8.32
CA ALA A 46 -2.82 -4.33 9.05
C ALA A 46 -4.28 -4.82 9.06
N TYR A 47 -5.22 -3.91 9.24
CA TYR A 47 -6.66 -4.21 9.24
C TYR A 47 -7.15 -4.57 7.84
N GLU A 48 -6.77 -3.83 6.83
CA GLU A 48 -7.13 -4.10 5.45
C GLU A 48 -6.55 -5.42 4.94
N ALA A 49 -5.28 -5.70 5.23
CA ALA A 49 -4.62 -6.95 4.84
C ALA A 49 -5.30 -8.17 5.48
N SER A 50 -5.54 -8.12 6.80
CA SER A 50 -6.23 -9.20 7.50
C SER A 50 -7.63 -9.44 6.96
N ASN A 51 -8.39 -8.38 6.66
CA ASN A 51 -9.71 -8.50 6.08
C ASN A 51 -9.67 -9.11 4.66
N THR A 52 -8.72 -8.70 3.82
CA THR A 52 -8.56 -9.27 2.48
C THR A 52 -8.26 -10.76 2.54
N LEU A 53 -7.36 -11.18 3.42
CA LEU A 53 -7.03 -12.59 3.61
C LEU A 53 -8.25 -13.38 4.13
N TYR A 54 -8.96 -12.84 5.10
CA TYR A 54 -10.18 -13.45 5.62
C TYR A 54 -11.26 -13.62 4.54
N GLN A 55 -11.46 -12.61 3.68
CA GLN A 55 -12.41 -12.73 2.57
C GLN A 55 -12.01 -13.82 1.57
N ASN A 56 -10.72 -14.04 1.36
CA ASN A 56 -10.24 -15.16 0.52
C ASN A 56 -10.51 -16.53 1.16
N VAL A 57 -10.39 -16.65 2.49
CA VAL A 57 -10.79 -17.85 3.22
C VAL A 57 -12.30 -18.11 3.06
N ARG A 58 -13.14 -17.09 3.30
CA ARG A 58 -14.59 -17.20 3.15
C ARG A 58 -15.03 -17.63 1.76
N ARG A 59 -14.33 -17.21 0.73
CA ARG A 59 -14.60 -17.57 -0.67
C ARG A 59 -13.99 -18.90 -1.08
N GLY A 60 -13.34 -19.61 -0.16
CA GLY A 60 -12.69 -20.89 -0.44
C GLY A 60 -11.45 -20.82 -1.33
N LYS A 61 -10.86 -19.61 -1.49
CA LYS A 61 -9.67 -19.43 -2.33
C LYS A 61 -8.37 -19.84 -1.64
N ILE A 62 -8.30 -19.69 -0.33
CA ILE A 62 -7.18 -20.10 0.50
C ILE A 62 -7.68 -20.75 1.79
N THR A 63 -6.82 -21.52 2.44
CA THR A 63 -7.11 -22.11 3.77
C THR A 63 -6.87 -21.08 4.88
N LEU A 64 -7.40 -21.33 6.07
CA LEU A 64 -7.14 -20.52 7.25
C LEU A 64 -5.63 -20.49 7.56
N ASP A 65 -4.97 -21.65 7.57
CA ASP A 65 -3.53 -21.74 7.83
C ASP A 65 -2.71 -20.90 6.83
N THR A 66 -3.10 -20.90 5.56
CA THR A 66 -2.47 -20.05 4.54
C THR A 66 -2.69 -18.58 4.84
N ALA A 67 -3.88 -18.17 5.27
CA ALA A 67 -4.17 -16.77 5.60
C ALA A 67 -3.37 -16.31 6.81
N GLU A 68 -3.27 -17.12 7.86
CA GLU A 68 -2.48 -16.81 9.07
C GLU A 68 -0.99 -16.64 8.74
N LEU A 69 -0.41 -17.58 7.96
CA LEU A 69 0.97 -17.51 7.52
C LEU A 69 1.19 -16.28 6.62
N SER A 70 0.27 -15.98 5.72
CA SER A 70 0.35 -14.83 4.83
C SER A 70 0.31 -13.51 5.59
N MET A 71 -0.55 -13.39 6.60
CA MET A 71 -0.60 -12.19 7.46
C MET A 71 0.73 -11.97 8.18
N THR A 72 1.30 -13.04 8.73
CA THR A 72 2.63 -12.98 9.37
C THR A 72 3.70 -12.49 8.39
N LYS A 73 3.70 -13.01 7.16
CA LYS A 73 4.66 -12.60 6.12
C LYS A 73 4.50 -11.13 5.72
N VAL A 74 3.28 -10.61 5.60
CA VAL A 74 3.03 -9.19 5.29
C VAL A 74 3.64 -8.31 6.38
N ILE A 75 3.36 -8.60 7.64
CA ILE A 75 3.87 -7.80 8.77
C ILE A 75 5.40 -7.85 8.84
N PHE A 76 6.01 -9.02 8.62
CA PHE A 76 7.47 -9.17 8.65
C PHE A 76 8.19 -8.85 7.34
N ALA A 77 7.48 -8.37 6.32
CA ALA A 77 8.10 -7.97 5.04
C ALA A 77 9.02 -6.74 5.15
N GLY A 78 8.98 -6.03 6.26
CA GLY A 78 9.77 -4.82 6.52
C GLY A 78 8.97 -3.54 6.47
N LEU A 79 7.63 -3.62 6.48
CA LEU A 79 6.76 -2.46 6.59
C LEU A 79 6.88 -1.81 7.97
N GLN A 80 6.98 -0.49 7.98
CA GLN A 80 6.92 0.35 9.18
C GLN A 80 5.52 0.97 9.24
N LEU A 81 4.69 0.46 10.15
CA LEU A 81 3.33 0.97 10.33
C LEU A 81 3.35 2.24 11.19
N ASP A 82 2.62 3.25 10.73
CA ASP A 82 2.46 4.50 11.48
C ASP A 82 1.34 4.38 12.51
N PHE A 83 1.71 4.35 13.79
CA PHE A 83 0.81 4.36 14.93
C PHE A 83 0.78 5.72 15.65
N SER A 84 1.24 6.79 15.02
CA SER A 84 1.43 8.09 15.69
C SER A 84 0.13 8.72 16.20
N GLN A 85 -1.04 8.28 15.70
CA GLN A 85 -2.34 8.88 16.03
C GLN A 85 -2.35 10.41 15.81
N ASP A 86 -1.61 10.87 14.81
CA ASP A 86 -1.51 12.28 14.46
C ASP A 86 -2.87 12.81 13.98
N PRO A 87 -3.54 13.73 14.72
CA PRO A 87 -4.84 14.25 14.31
C PRO A 87 -4.76 15.05 13.02
N VAL A 88 -3.61 15.65 12.71
CA VAL A 88 -3.40 16.40 11.45
C VAL A 88 -3.49 15.45 10.25
N LEU A 89 -3.01 14.22 10.39
CA LEU A 89 -3.12 13.22 9.33
C LEU A 89 -4.58 12.90 8.99
N GLY A 90 -5.43 12.74 10.02
CA GLY A 90 -6.86 12.49 9.83
C GLY A 90 -7.59 13.67 9.17
N VAL A 91 -7.30 14.91 9.60
CA VAL A 91 -7.84 16.12 8.97
C VAL A 91 -7.45 16.18 7.50
N ARG A 92 -6.16 15.96 7.20
CA ARG A 92 -5.66 15.96 5.83
C ARG A 92 -6.29 14.86 4.97
N ALA A 93 -6.53 13.69 5.54
CA ALA A 93 -7.23 12.59 4.86
C ALA A 93 -8.66 12.98 4.47
N ILE A 94 -9.40 13.69 5.34
CA ILE A 94 -10.73 14.20 5.02
C ILE A 94 -10.68 15.18 3.85
N GLU A 95 -9.74 16.13 3.87
CA GLU A 95 -9.57 17.11 2.79
C GLU A 95 -9.26 16.42 1.45
N LEU A 96 -8.31 15.48 1.43
CA LEU A 96 -7.94 14.74 0.24
C LEU A 96 -9.10 13.89 -0.29
N ALA A 97 -9.81 13.18 0.59
CA ALA A 97 -10.98 12.41 0.20
C ALA A 97 -12.06 13.29 -0.44
N ASN A 98 -12.33 14.46 0.13
CA ASN A 98 -13.30 15.42 -0.43
C ASN A 98 -12.82 15.98 -1.77
N ASN A 99 -11.55 16.39 -1.88
CA ASN A 99 -11.00 17.02 -3.08
C ASN A 99 -10.96 16.07 -4.28
N PHE A 100 -10.78 14.76 -4.05
CA PHE A 100 -10.70 13.75 -5.11
C PHE A 100 -11.92 12.84 -5.19
N SER A 101 -12.99 13.18 -4.46
CA SER A 101 -14.25 12.43 -4.45
C SER A 101 -14.06 10.94 -4.16
N LEU A 102 -13.17 10.62 -3.21
CA LEU A 102 -12.96 9.25 -2.77
C LEU A 102 -14.18 8.75 -2.00
N LEU A 103 -14.46 7.46 -2.08
CA LEU A 103 -15.61 6.85 -1.41
C LEU A 103 -15.48 6.84 0.12
N ALA A 104 -14.26 6.86 0.63
CA ALA A 104 -13.96 6.85 2.05
C ALA A 104 -12.59 7.50 2.31
N THR A 105 -12.31 7.82 3.58
CA THR A 105 -11.03 8.42 3.97
C THR A 105 -9.89 7.41 4.03
N TYR A 106 -10.16 6.10 4.00
CA TYR A 106 -9.14 5.06 4.17
C TYR A 106 -8.01 5.19 3.16
N ASP A 107 -8.33 5.30 1.87
CA ASP A 107 -7.32 5.48 0.81
C ASP A 107 -6.59 6.82 0.96
N ALA A 108 -7.27 7.85 1.42
CA ALA A 108 -6.70 9.17 1.63
C ALA A 108 -5.66 9.19 2.77
N TYR A 109 -5.71 8.28 3.74
CA TYR A 109 -4.68 8.16 4.76
C TYR A 109 -3.31 7.79 4.18
N TYR A 110 -3.27 6.95 3.14
CA TYR A 110 -2.02 6.63 2.44
C TYR A 110 -1.43 7.85 1.74
N LEU A 111 -2.28 8.64 1.06
CA LEU A 111 -1.86 9.90 0.44
C LEU A 111 -1.36 10.90 1.48
N ALA A 112 -2.11 11.10 2.57
CA ALA A 112 -1.76 12.02 3.63
C ALA A 112 -0.42 11.63 4.31
N LEU A 113 -0.20 10.32 4.51
CA LEU A 113 1.05 9.82 5.06
C LEU A 113 2.23 10.10 4.11
N ALA A 114 2.07 9.80 2.82
CA ALA A 114 3.12 10.06 1.82
C ALA A 114 3.47 11.56 1.71
N GLU A 115 2.46 12.42 1.76
CA GLU A 115 2.64 13.88 1.78
C GLU A 115 3.42 14.32 3.03
N ARG A 116 3.03 13.86 4.23
CA ARG A 116 3.72 14.16 5.50
C ARG A 116 5.18 13.71 5.48
N GLU A 117 5.42 12.48 5.01
CA GLU A 117 6.74 11.87 4.95
C GLU A 117 7.59 12.35 3.77
N ARG A 118 7.02 13.14 2.85
CA ARG A 118 7.68 13.65 1.64
C ARG A 118 8.31 12.54 0.82
N CYS A 119 7.52 11.51 0.53
CA CYS A 119 7.95 10.34 -0.23
C CYS A 119 6.90 9.91 -1.25
N GLU A 120 7.24 8.94 -2.09
CA GLU A 120 6.30 8.40 -3.06
C GLU A 120 5.24 7.53 -2.39
N PHE A 121 4.04 7.56 -2.96
CA PHE A 121 2.96 6.60 -2.68
C PHE A 121 2.81 5.65 -3.87
N TRP A 122 2.84 4.37 -3.59
CA TRP A 122 2.70 3.32 -4.59
C TRP A 122 1.42 2.52 -4.38
N THR A 123 0.63 2.37 -5.44
CA THR A 123 -0.64 1.62 -5.42
C THR A 123 -0.78 0.69 -6.62
N ALA A 124 -1.51 -0.40 -6.43
CA ALA A 124 -2.01 -1.30 -7.46
C ALA A 124 -3.55 -1.29 -7.54
N ASP A 125 -4.21 -0.40 -6.80
CA ASP A 125 -5.65 -0.21 -6.87
C ASP A 125 -6.01 0.74 -8.02
N THR A 126 -6.62 0.17 -9.06
CA THR A 126 -7.03 0.91 -10.27
C THR A 126 -7.97 2.07 -9.96
N ARG A 127 -8.89 1.88 -9.01
CA ARG A 127 -9.85 2.91 -8.63
C ARG A 127 -9.16 4.09 -7.97
N MET A 128 -8.25 3.81 -7.02
CA MET A 128 -7.43 4.83 -6.37
C MET A 128 -6.56 5.57 -7.38
N TRP A 129 -5.84 4.82 -8.23
CA TRP A 129 -5.02 5.40 -9.28
C TRP A 129 -5.82 6.34 -10.20
N ASN A 130 -6.98 5.89 -10.69
CA ASN A 130 -7.82 6.70 -11.58
C ASN A 130 -8.33 7.98 -10.92
N ALA A 131 -8.55 7.98 -9.61
CA ALA A 131 -8.97 9.17 -8.88
C ALA A 131 -7.87 10.23 -8.78
N VAL A 132 -6.60 9.83 -8.70
CA VAL A 132 -5.48 10.73 -8.36
C VAL A 132 -4.40 10.86 -9.44
N LYS A 133 -4.45 10.05 -10.50
CA LYS A 133 -3.46 10.10 -11.59
C LYS A 133 -3.37 11.50 -12.20
N GLY A 134 -2.13 11.97 -12.41
CA GLY A 134 -1.87 13.30 -12.96
C GLY A 134 -2.12 14.46 -11.97
N LYS A 135 -2.54 14.19 -10.74
CA LYS A 135 -2.73 15.21 -9.69
C LYS A 135 -1.51 15.40 -8.81
N PHE A 136 -0.74 14.33 -8.61
CA PHE A 136 0.45 14.32 -7.78
C PHE A 136 1.61 13.67 -8.51
N ALA A 137 2.74 14.35 -8.60
CA ALA A 137 3.96 13.81 -9.22
C ALA A 137 4.61 12.68 -8.41
N TRP A 138 4.23 12.52 -7.15
CA TRP A 138 4.77 11.53 -6.23
C TRP A 138 3.87 10.29 -6.06
N VAL A 139 2.72 10.22 -6.73
CA VAL A 139 1.88 9.01 -6.75
C VAL A 139 2.32 8.13 -7.93
N ARG A 140 2.53 6.84 -7.65
CA ARG A 140 3.02 5.85 -8.60
C ARG A 140 2.04 4.71 -8.78
N TRP A 141 1.87 4.31 -10.02
CA TRP A 141 1.13 3.11 -10.39
C TRP A 141 2.08 1.90 -10.48
N MET A 142 1.77 0.82 -9.77
CA MET A 142 2.61 -0.37 -9.81
C MET A 142 2.77 -0.94 -11.22
N GLY A 143 1.74 -0.86 -12.06
CA GLY A 143 1.78 -1.35 -13.44
C GLY A 143 2.77 -0.61 -14.35
N ASP A 144 3.22 0.57 -13.96
CA ASP A 144 4.24 1.34 -14.70
C ASP A 144 5.68 1.00 -14.25
N TYR A 145 5.83 0.11 -13.27
CA TYR A 145 7.13 -0.33 -12.82
C TYR A 145 7.78 -1.26 -13.82
N HIS A 146 8.99 -0.93 -14.25
CA HIS A 146 9.81 -1.75 -15.13
C HIS A 146 11.11 -2.15 -14.43
N THR A 147 11.37 -3.45 -14.33
CA THR A 147 12.63 -3.98 -13.78
C THR A 147 13.82 -3.52 -14.64
N GLY A 148 14.78 -2.82 -14.02
CA GLY A 148 16.05 -2.48 -14.69
C GLY A 148 16.11 -1.09 -15.31
N GLN A 149 15.16 -0.22 -15.11
CA GLN A 149 15.32 1.21 -15.41
C GLN A 149 15.98 1.92 -14.22
N ASN A 150 17.28 2.12 -14.33
CA ASN A 150 18.06 3.10 -13.56
C ASN A 150 18.62 4.13 -14.52
#